data_cfe4d886b64112005d781f64f44362bb
#
_entry.id   cfe4d886b64112005d781f64f44362bb
#
_cell.length_a   1.000
_cell.length_b   1.000
_cell.length_c   1.000
_cell.angle_alpha   90.00
_cell.angle_beta   90.00
_cell.angle_gamma   90.00
#
_symmetry.space_group_name_H-M   'P 1'
#
loop_
_entity.id
_entity.type
_entity.pdbx_description
1 polymer ?
#
loop_
_entity_poly.entity_id
_entity_poly.type
_entity_poly.pdbx_seq_one_letter_code
_entity_poly.pdbx_strand_id
1 'polypeptide(L)'
;MAKLSNAVRIGILGASGYTGAELLRLLARHPQAEIRLVTANAKAGKAVGEVFPHLAHLGLPKLIKVEDADYSGLDVVFCALPHGTTQDIIARLPMHLKVVDLSADFRLHDVGVYAKWYGHEHKAPDLQ
;
A
#
# COMPACT_ATOMS: atom_id res chain seq x y z
N MET A 1 20.60 -7.38 -5.68
CA MET A 1 20.49 -7.85 -7.08
C MET A 1 19.75 -6.79 -7.91
N ALA A 2 20.28 -6.49 -9.07
CA ALA A 2 19.62 -5.53 -9.95
C ALA A 2 18.30 -6.09 -10.50
N LYS A 3 17.27 -5.25 -10.56
CA LYS A 3 15.99 -5.61 -11.17
C LYS A 3 16.05 -5.38 -12.68
N LEU A 4 15.17 -6.06 -13.41
CA LEU A 4 15.04 -5.85 -14.84
C LEU A 4 14.56 -4.43 -15.13
N SER A 5 14.95 -3.85 -16.28
CA SER A 5 14.54 -2.50 -16.67
C SER A 5 13.03 -2.38 -16.87
N ASN A 6 12.34 -3.50 -17.13
CA ASN A 6 10.88 -3.55 -17.28
C ASN A 6 10.17 -4.04 -16.02
N ALA A 7 10.84 -4.00 -14.86
CA ALA A 7 10.22 -4.39 -13.60
C ALA A 7 9.02 -3.50 -13.28
N VAL A 8 7.98 -4.10 -12.68
CA VAL A 8 6.80 -3.38 -12.22
C VAL A 8 7.17 -2.58 -10.97
N ARG A 9 6.91 -1.28 -11.01
CA ARG A 9 7.24 -0.36 -9.92
C ARG A 9 6.09 -0.29 -8.94
N ILE A 10 6.37 -0.60 -7.68
CA ILE A 10 5.35 -0.88 -6.67
C ILE A 10 5.47 0.08 -5.49
N GLY A 11 4.31 0.57 -5.03
CA GLY A 11 4.17 1.23 -3.76
C GLY A 11 3.35 0.38 -2.80
N ILE A 12 3.71 0.39 -1.52
CA ILE A 12 2.96 -0.31 -0.47
C ILE A 12 2.55 0.71 0.59
N LEU A 13 1.24 0.91 0.71
CA LEU A 13 0.68 1.83 1.69
C LEU A 13 0.31 1.06 2.95
N GLY A 14 0.70 1.58 4.11
CA GLY A 14 0.46 0.90 5.38
C GLY A 14 1.42 -0.27 5.62
N ALA A 15 2.70 -0.09 5.29
CA ALA A 15 3.69 -1.16 5.30
C ALA A 15 4.14 -1.58 6.70
N SER A 16 3.74 -0.88 7.76
CA SER A 16 4.18 -1.18 9.13
C SER A 16 3.35 -2.26 9.83
N GLY A 17 2.27 -2.75 9.21
CA GLY A 17 1.46 -3.84 9.76
C GLY A 17 1.91 -5.21 9.28
N TYR A 18 1.26 -6.27 9.78
CA TYR A 18 1.59 -7.65 9.40
C TYR A 18 1.39 -7.92 7.91
N THR A 19 0.29 -7.43 7.34
CA THR A 19 0.02 -7.59 5.90
C THR A 19 1.08 -6.86 5.07
N GLY A 20 1.47 -5.67 5.49
CA GLY A 20 2.54 -4.93 4.83
C GLY A 20 3.87 -5.66 4.89
N ALA A 21 4.21 -6.25 6.04
CA ALA A 21 5.44 -7.03 6.20
C ALA A 21 5.46 -8.24 5.25
N GLU A 22 4.35 -8.95 5.11
CA GLU A 22 4.24 -10.08 4.19
C GLU A 22 4.37 -9.66 2.73
N LEU A 23 3.74 -8.55 2.35
CA LEU A 23 3.90 -7.99 1.01
C LEU A 23 5.35 -7.63 0.72
N LEU A 24 6.03 -6.99 1.65
CA LEU A 24 7.44 -6.65 1.50
C LEU A 24 8.29 -7.90 1.31
N ARG A 25 8.07 -8.92 2.13
CA ARG A 25 8.82 -10.17 2.05
C ARG A 25 8.64 -10.86 0.70
N LEU A 26 7.42 -10.94 0.22
CA LEU A 26 7.10 -11.62 -1.04
C LEU A 26 7.56 -10.83 -2.25
N LEU A 27 7.27 -9.52 -2.29
CA LEU A 27 7.55 -8.70 -3.46
C LEU A 27 9.02 -8.34 -3.60
N ALA A 28 9.76 -8.22 -2.50
CA ALA A 28 11.19 -7.91 -2.57
C ALA A 28 12.00 -9.02 -3.26
N ARG A 29 11.49 -10.24 -3.25
CA ARG A 29 12.13 -11.40 -3.90
C ARG A 29 11.58 -11.68 -5.29
N HIS A 30 10.55 -10.98 -5.71
CA HIS A 30 9.94 -11.20 -7.00
C HIS A 30 10.84 -10.59 -8.09
N PRO A 31 11.26 -11.37 -9.11
CA PRO A 31 12.24 -10.89 -10.10
C PRO A 31 11.72 -9.75 -10.98
N GLN A 32 10.40 -9.59 -11.11
CA GLN A 32 9.77 -8.58 -11.94
C GLN A 32 9.13 -7.46 -11.13
N ALA A 33 9.42 -7.36 -9.84
CA ALA A 33 8.86 -6.35 -8.96
C ALA A 33 9.96 -5.49 -8.36
N GLU A 34 9.74 -4.17 -8.34
CA GLU A 34 10.63 -3.21 -7.70
C GLU A 34 9.82 -2.37 -6.72
N ILE A 35 10.13 -2.50 -5.43
CA ILE A 35 9.46 -1.72 -4.38
C ILE A 35 10.13 -0.36 -4.30
N ARG A 36 9.40 0.70 -4.67
CA ARG A 36 9.93 2.07 -4.69
C ARG A 36 9.37 2.97 -3.61
N LEU A 37 8.21 2.61 -3.05
CA LEU A 37 7.52 3.44 -2.08
C LEU A 37 6.93 2.56 -1.00
N VAL A 38 7.23 2.90 0.26
CA VAL A 38 6.62 2.24 1.42
C VAL A 38 6.16 3.32 2.39
N THR A 39 4.92 3.27 2.84
CA THR A 39 4.39 4.26 3.75
C THR A 39 4.02 3.68 5.09
N ALA A 40 4.08 4.51 6.11
CA ALA A 40 3.61 4.21 7.46
C ALA A 40 3.12 5.50 8.07
N ASN A 41 2.42 5.41 9.19
CA ASN A 41 2.00 6.58 9.93
C ASN A 41 2.96 6.83 11.12
N ALA A 42 2.76 6.12 12.22
CA ALA A 42 3.59 6.31 13.41
C ALA A 42 5.05 5.90 13.21
N LYS A 43 5.32 4.99 12.26
CA LYS A 43 6.68 4.49 11.97
C LYS A 43 7.36 5.24 10.82
N ALA A 44 6.76 6.29 10.29
CA ALA A 44 7.35 7.07 9.21
C ALA A 44 8.69 7.68 9.65
N GLY A 45 9.65 7.70 8.73
CA GLY A 45 11.01 8.15 9.00
C GLY A 45 11.97 7.04 9.40
N LYS A 46 11.47 5.87 9.76
CA LYS A 46 12.29 4.71 10.13
C LYS A 46 12.60 3.85 8.93
N ALA A 47 13.74 3.15 8.97
CA ALA A 47 14.03 2.12 7.97
C ALA A 47 13.13 0.91 8.23
N VAL A 48 12.81 0.17 7.15
CA VAL A 48 11.99 -1.06 7.28
C VAL A 48 12.65 -2.05 8.25
N GLY A 49 13.99 -2.17 8.21
CA GLY A 49 14.71 -3.07 9.10
C GLY A 49 14.65 -2.71 10.57
N GLU A 50 14.36 -1.46 10.91
CA GLU A 50 14.16 -1.05 12.31
C GLU A 50 12.81 -1.52 12.85
N VAL A 51 11.79 -1.57 11.98
CA VAL A 51 10.44 -2.03 12.33
C VAL A 51 10.35 -3.56 12.24
N PHE A 52 10.97 -4.12 11.20
CA PHE A 52 10.97 -5.56 10.93
C PHE A 52 12.42 -6.02 10.74
N PRO A 53 13.12 -6.39 11.83
CA PRO A 53 14.54 -6.77 11.73
C PRO A 53 14.82 -7.90 10.75
N HIS A 54 13.88 -8.84 10.58
CA HIS A 54 14.01 -9.94 9.64
C HIS A 54 13.98 -9.51 8.17
N LEU A 55 13.60 -8.26 7.88
CA LEU A 55 13.61 -7.71 6.52
C LEU A 55 14.76 -6.73 6.28
N ALA A 56 15.66 -6.54 7.26
CA ALA A 56 16.71 -5.52 7.17
C ALA A 56 17.66 -5.74 5.98
N HIS A 57 17.84 -7.00 5.56
CA HIS A 57 18.75 -7.35 4.46
C HIS A 57 18.20 -7.05 3.07
N LEU A 58 16.95 -6.63 2.94
CA LEU A 58 16.29 -6.49 1.64
C LEU A 58 16.57 -5.16 0.94
N GLY A 59 17.22 -4.19 1.61
CA GLY A 59 17.58 -2.91 0.98
C GLY A 59 16.37 -2.07 0.57
N LEU A 60 15.31 -2.08 1.36
CA LEU A 60 14.06 -1.41 1.04
C LEU A 60 14.13 0.10 1.32
N PRO A 61 13.28 0.92 0.64
CA PRO A 61 13.19 2.33 0.94
C PRO A 61 12.76 2.59 2.39
N LYS A 62 13.05 3.79 2.90
CA LYS A 62 12.55 4.20 4.21
C LYS A 62 11.03 4.36 4.19
N LEU A 63 10.42 4.10 5.34
CA LEU A 63 9.01 4.36 5.55
C LEU A 63 8.76 5.87 5.57
N ILE A 64 7.82 6.35 4.78
CA ILE A 64 7.43 7.76 4.74
C ILE A 64 5.94 7.90 5.01
N LYS A 65 5.51 9.12 5.33
CA LYS A 65 4.09 9.40 5.49
C LYS A 65 3.39 9.37 4.13
N VAL A 66 2.14 8.94 4.12
CA VAL A 66 1.35 8.89 2.89
C VAL A 66 1.20 10.27 2.25
N GLU A 67 1.16 11.33 3.06
CA GLU A 67 1.06 12.70 2.60
C GLU A 67 2.32 13.16 1.84
N ASP A 68 3.45 12.54 2.12
CA ASP A 68 4.74 12.88 1.50
C ASP A 68 5.07 11.99 0.30
N ALA A 69 4.19 11.05 -0.05
CA ALA A 69 4.45 10.06 -1.09
C ALA A 69 4.32 10.66 -2.49
N ASP A 70 5.24 10.28 -3.38
CA ASP A 70 5.19 10.61 -4.80
C ASP A 70 4.85 9.34 -5.58
N TYR A 71 3.69 9.34 -6.21
CA TYR A 71 3.17 8.18 -6.94
C TYR A 71 3.51 8.20 -8.43
N SER A 72 4.18 9.25 -8.92
CA SER A 72 4.36 9.49 -10.35
C SER A 72 5.15 8.40 -11.08
N GLY A 73 6.06 7.73 -10.40
CA GLY A 73 6.87 6.68 -11.01
C GLY A 73 6.38 5.27 -10.76
N LEU A 74 5.15 5.10 -10.27
CA LEU A 74 4.64 3.79 -9.87
C LEU A 74 3.68 3.22 -10.91
N ASP A 75 3.63 1.90 -10.98
CA ASP A 75 2.69 1.15 -11.83
C ASP A 75 1.54 0.57 -11.01
N VAL A 76 1.81 0.13 -9.79
CA VAL A 76 0.85 -0.55 -8.91
C VAL A 76 1.04 -0.08 -7.48
N VAL A 77 -0.08 0.09 -6.78
CA VAL A 77 -0.08 0.39 -5.33
C VAL A 77 -0.87 -0.70 -4.61
N PHE A 78 -0.26 -1.27 -3.59
CA PHE A 78 -0.91 -2.20 -2.66
C PHE A 78 -1.33 -1.42 -1.42
N CYS A 79 -2.61 -1.47 -1.07
CA CYS A 79 -3.14 -0.78 0.10
C CYS A 79 -3.38 -1.78 1.23
N ALA A 80 -2.52 -1.71 2.24
CA ALA A 80 -2.62 -2.52 3.46
C ALA A 80 -2.97 -1.63 4.67
N LEU A 81 -3.81 -0.64 4.43
CA LEU A 81 -4.24 0.34 5.42
C LEU A 81 -5.43 -0.20 6.23
N PRO A 82 -5.67 0.33 7.44
CA PRO A 82 -6.86 -0.02 8.19
C PRO A 82 -8.15 0.26 7.42
N HIS A 83 -9.18 -0.54 7.67
CA HIS A 83 -10.50 -0.34 7.05
C HIS A 83 -11.02 1.08 7.33
N GLY A 84 -11.65 1.66 6.34
CA GLY A 84 -12.19 3.02 6.43
C GLY A 84 -11.17 4.13 6.12
N THR A 85 -9.87 3.84 6.18
CA THR A 85 -8.80 4.80 5.88
C THR A 85 -8.47 4.82 4.39
N THR A 86 -8.53 3.66 3.75
CA THR A 86 -8.12 3.46 2.36
C THR A 86 -8.91 4.31 1.39
N GLN A 87 -10.19 4.53 1.66
CA GLN A 87 -11.10 5.28 0.78
C GLN A 87 -10.59 6.69 0.48
N ASP A 88 -10.20 7.43 1.52
CA ASP A 88 -9.72 8.80 1.35
C ASP A 88 -8.42 8.86 0.54
N ILE A 89 -7.56 7.87 0.73
CA ILE A 89 -6.26 7.80 0.06
C ILE A 89 -6.42 7.40 -1.39
N ILE A 90 -7.19 6.34 -1.67
CA ILE A 90 -7.39 5.85 -3.04
C ILE A 90 -8.07 6.91 -3.91
N ALA A 91 -9.01 7.66 -3.34
CA ALA A 91 -9.71 8.71 -4.09
C ALA A 91 -8.76 9.82 -4.58
N ARG A 92 -7.59 9.97 -3.95
CA ARG A 92 -6.59 10.99 -4.30
C ARG A 92 -5.48 10.47 -5.19
N LEU A 93 -5.41 9.16 -5.44
CA LEU A 93 -4.35 8.57 -6.26
C LEU A 93 -4.54 8.92 -7.73
N PRO A 94 -3.43 9.03 -8.50
CA PRO A 94 -3.53 9.18 -9.96
C PRO A 94 -4.31 8.03 -10.59
N MET A 95 -5.17 8.34 -11.54
CA MET A 95 -6.05 7.35 -12.16
C MET A 95 -5.32 6.29 -12.98
N HIS A 96 -4.07 6.56 -13.40
CA HIS A 96 -3.28 5.57 -14.16
C HIS A 96 -2.78 4.41 -13.29
N LEU A 97 -2.76 4.58 -11.97
CA LEU A 97 -2.27 3.54 -11.07
C LEU A 97 -3.24 2.38 -10.96
N LYS A 98 -2.69 1.18 -11.00
CA LYS A 98 -3.43 -0.02 -10.62
C LYS A 98 -3.39 -0.14 -9.09
N VAL A 99 -4.54 -0.44 -8.49
CA VAL A 99 -4.66 -0.51 -7.04
C VAL A 99 -5.09 -1.91 -6.64
N VAL A 100 -4.32 -2.52 -5.74
CA VAL A 100 -4.70 -3.77 -5.07
C VAL A 100 -5.03 -3.41 -3.63
N ASP A 101 -6.31 -3.46 -3.30
CA ASP A 101 -6.80 -3.04 -1.99
C ASP A 101 -7.07 -4.26 -1.12
N LEU A 102 -6.34 -4.36 -0.01
CA LEU A 102 -6.48 -5.45 0.96
C LEU A 102 -7.44 -5.09 2.10
N SER A 103 -8.00 -3.87 2.08
CA SER A 103 -9.02 -3.46 3.03
C SER A 103 -10.41 -3.93 2.57
N ALA A 104 -11.44 -3.62 3.36
CA ALA A 104 -12.83 -3.93 3.02
C ALA A 104 -13.48 -2.85 2.16
N ASP A 105 -12.83 -1.71 1.95
CA ASP A 105 -13.47 -0.47 1.49
C ASP A 105 -14.11 -0.58 0.10
N PHE A 106 -13.55 -1.39 -0.79
CA PHE A 106 -14.05 -1.51 -2.16
C PHE A 106 -14.47 -2.93 -2.54
N ARG A 107 -14.71 -3.79 -1.56
CA ARG A 107 -15.10 -5.19 -1.80
C ARG A 107 -16.58 -5.34 -2.13
N LEU A 108 -17.43 -4.48 -1.56
CA LEU A 108 -18.87 -4.51 -1.76
C LEU A 108 -19.26 -3.35 -2.65
N HIS A 109 -20.06 -3.61 -3.67
CA HIS A 109 -20.50 -2.57 -4.62
C HIS A 109 -21.60 -1.69 -4.04
N ASP A 110 -22.40 -2.18 -3.10
CA ASP A 110 -23.47 -1.41 -2.46
C ASP A 110 -22.99 -0.81 -1.16
N VAL A 111 -23.01 0.52 -1.06
CA VAL A 111 -22.50 1.24 0.11
C VAL A 111 -23.34 0.98 1.36
N GLY A 112 -24.64 0.68 1.21
CA GLY A 112 -25.50 0.32 2.34
C GLY A 112 -25.14 -1.05 2.91
N VAL A 113 -24.83 -2.02 2.06
CA VAL A 113 -24.35 -3.35 2.49
C VAL A 113 -22.99 -3.21 3.15
N TYR A 114 -22.10 -2.38 2.61
CA TYR A 114 -20.81 -2.08 3.23
C TYR A 114 -20.98 -1.54 4.65
N ALA A 115 -21.83 -0.53 4.83
CA ALA A 115 -22.07 0.06 6.15
C ALA A 115 -22.63 -0.94 7.15
N LYS A 116 -23.52 -1.83 6.70
CA LYS A 116 -24.13 -2.86 7.55
C LYS A 116 -23.09 -3.85 8.07
N TRP A 117 -22.17 -4.31 7.22
CA TRP A 117 -21.21 -5.35 7.59
C TRP A 117 -19.95 -4.81 8.26
N TYR A 118 -19.53 -3.59 7.96
CA TYR A 118 -18.28 -3.01 8.47
C TYR A 118 -18.50 -1.90 9.49
N GLY A 119 -19.75 -1.50 9.75
CA GLY A 119 -20.10 -0.60 10.84
C GLY A 119 -19.82 0.88 10.63
N HIS A 120 -19.49 1.30 9.41
CA HIS A 120 -19.31 2.72 9.07
C HIS A 120 -19.67 2.99 7.61
N GLU A 121 -19.95 4.25 7.30
CA GLU A 121 -20.32 4.65 5.94
C GLU A 121 -19.13 4.61 4.99
N HIS A 122 -19.41 4.31 3.73
CA HIS A 122 -18.39 4.35 2.69
C HIS A 122 -18.11 5.80 2.29
N LYS A 123 -16.81 6.16 2.22
CA LYS A 123 -16.36 7.52 1.96
C LYS A 123 -16.08 7.84 0.49
N ALA A 124 -16.02 6.82 -0.37
CA ALA A 124 -15.73 7.00 -1.79
C ALA A 124 -16.60 6.07 -2.64
N PRO A 125 -17.97 6.23 -2.59
CA PRO A 125 -18.87 5.31 -3.28
C PRO A 125 -18.71 5.32 -4.81
N ASP A 126 -18.21 6.38 -5.38
CA ASP A 126 -18.03 6.50 -6.83
C ASP A 126 -16.95 5.55 -7.39
N LEU A 127 -16.12 4.98 -6.51
CA LEU A 127 -15.05 4.07 -6.89
C LEU A 127 -15.38 2.58 -6.70
N GLN A 128 -16.61 2.28 -6.28
CA GLN A 128 -17.05 0.90 -6.06
C GLN A 128 -17.10 0.09 -7.36
#